data_27c852c192e1ef688199466a6695a277
#
_entry.id   27c852c192e1ef688199466a6695a277
#
_cell.length_a   1.000
_cell.length_b   1.000
_cell.length_c   1.000
_cell.angle_alpha   90.00
_cell.angle_beta   90.00
_cell.angle_gamma   90.00
#
_symmetry.space_group_name_H-M   'P 1'
#
loop_
_entity.id
_entity.type
_entity.pdbx_description
1 polymer ?
#
loop_
_entity_poly.entity_id
_entity_poly.type
_entity_poly.pdbx_seq_one_letter_code
_entity_poly.pdbx_strand_id
1 'polypeptide(L)'
;LFDAACGFGGYKESGFGREGGIEGIRAYQDCTLPEASNVSKKVVKNKVEVPTIDATPKLYVGGKQKRPDSGYSFNQLSAQKEFICDIARANRKDVRDTVEAASKSKIASLNNFNRSQILFYLAENLSQRKETFVNLLMSITGVNKNQALKEFNESCERIFYYASMADKFEGNIHNPPMRGLTLAVKESIGIVASIMNDHQPLLS
;
A
#
# COMPACT_ATOMS: atom_id res chain seq x y z
N LEU A 1 3.01 -2.49 -36.81
CA LEU A 1 4.46 -2.64 -36.98
C LEU A 1 5.05 -2.91 -35.60
N PHE A 2 5.73 -4.04 -35.48
CA PHE A 2 6.45 -4.45 -34.28
C PHE A 2 7.91 -4.02 -34.41
N ASP A 3 8.45 -3.41 -33.35
CA ASP A 3 9.87 -3.10 -33.28
C ASP A 3 10.45 -3.64 -31.96
N ALA A 4 11.52 -4.42 -32.05
CA ALA A 4 12.16 -5.04 -30.89
C ALA A 4 12.79 -4.04 -29.89
N ALA A 5 13.01 -2.80 -30.29
CA ALA A 5 13.52 -1.74 -29.42
C ALA A 5 12.45 -1.14 -28.49
N CYS A 6 11.18 -1.45 -28.72
CA CYS A 6 10.05 -0.98 -27.94
C CYS A 6 9.44 -2.11 -27.12
N GLY A 7 9.22 -1.89 -25.85
CA GLY A 7 8.47 -2.83 -25.00
C GLY A 7 7.01 -2.94 -25.45
N PHE A 8 6.52 -4.16 -25.61
CA PHE A 8 5.13 -4.43 -25.90
C PHE A 8 4.61 -5.58 -25.04
N GLY A 9 3.31 -5.68 -24.87
CA GLY A 9 2.70 -6.76 -24.09
C GLY A 9 1.21 -6.59 -23.94
N GLY A 10 0.60 -7.60 -23.31
CA GLY A 10 -0.84 -7.66 -23.11
C GLY A 10 -1.34 -6.91 -21.91
N TYR A 11 -2.67 -6.95 -21.77
CA TYR A 11 -3.42 -6.44 -20.63
C TYR A 11 -4.39 -7.49 -20.11
N LYS A 12 -4.72 -7.44 -18.82
CA LYS A 12 -5.74 -8.27 -18.19
C LYS A 12 -5.54 -9.76 -18.49
N GLU A 13 -6.47 -10.40 -19.18
CA GLU A 13 -6.45 -11.83 -19.46
C GLU A 13 -5.29 -12.28 -20.37
N SER A 14 -4.74 -11.38 -21.19
CA SER A 14 -3.54 -11.66 -21.99
C SER A 14 -2.22 -11.53 -21.22
N GLY A 15 -2.30 -11.22 -19.92
CA GLY A 15 -1.15 -11.05 -19.04
C GLY A 15 -0.59 -9.62 -19.07
N PHE A 16 0.33 -9.35 -18.14
CA PHE A 16 0.96 -8.04 -17.95
C PHE A 16 2.45 -8.02 -18.30
N GLY A 17 3.00 -9.14 -18.78
CA GLY A 17 4.40 -9.25 -19.21
C GLY A 17 4.72 -8.24 -20.31
N ARG A 18 5.99 -7.90 -20.43
CA ARG A 18 6.51 -7.05 -21.50
C ARG A 18 7.63 -7.78 -22.23
N GLU A 19 7.61 -7.67 -23.55
CA GLU A 19 8.64 -8.19 -24.44
C GLU A 19 9.23 -7.02 -25.23
N GLY A 20 10.48 -7.18 -25.67
CA GLY A 20 11.19 -6.12 -26.38
C GLY A 20 11.61 -4.95 -25.51
N GLY A 21 12.50 -4.11 -26.00
CA GLY A 21 13.01 -2.96 -25.32
C GLY A 21 13.67 -3.26 -23.97
N ILE A 22 13.87 -2.23 -23.19
CA ILE A 22 14.45 -2.34 -21.83
C ILE A 22 13.49 -3.00 -20.84
N GLU A 23 12.20 -2.87 -21.08
CA GLU A 23 11.13 -3.46 -20.25
C GLU A 23 11.14 -4.99 -20.37
N GLY A 24 11.40 -5.53 -21.57
CA GLY A 24 11.52 -6.97 -21.77
C GLY A 24 12.75 -7.55 -21.10
N ILE A 25 13.89 -6.85 -21.13
CA ILE A 25 15.13 -7.30 -20.48
C ILE A 25 14.96 -7.38 -18.97
N ARG A 26 14.22 -6.46 -18.36
CA ARG A 26 13.99 -6.45 -16.89
C ARG A 26 13.32 -7.72 -16.37
N ALA A 27 12.50 -8.39 -17.17
CA ALA A 27 11.84 -9.63 -16.78
C ALA A 27 12.84 -10.81 -16.60
N TYR A 28 14.03 -10.71 -17.17
CA TYR A 28 15.09 -11.72 -17.08
C TYR A 28 16.22 -11.33 -16.11
N GLN A 29 16.08 -10.20 -15.42
CA GLN A 29 17.04 -9.80 -14.39
C GLN A 29 16.67 -10.48 -13.08
N ASP A 30 17.67 -11.09 -12.42
CA ASP A 30 17.51 -11.65 -11.08
C ASP A 30 17.16 -10.54 -10.08
N CYS A 31 15.88 -10.46 -9.74
CA CYS A 31 15.45 -9.71 -8.58
C CYS A 31 15.63 -10.61 -7.35
N THR A 32 16.82 -10.61 -6.76
CA THR A 32 16.99 -11.18 -5.42
C THR A 32 16.17 -10.35 -4.44
N LEU A 33 15.00 -10.87 -4.10
CA LEU A 33 14.25 -10.33 -2.97
C LEU A 33 15.11 -10.51 -1.71
N PRO A 34 15.27 -9.47 -0.88
CA PRO A 34 15.97 -9.62 0.38
C PRO A 34 15.27 -10.72 1.19
N GLU A 35 16.04 -11.71 1.65
CA GLU A 35 15.51 -12.76 2.52
C GLU A 35 14.80 -12.12 3.70
N ALA A 36 13.59 -12.59 3.99
CA ALA A 36 12.85 -12.16 5.15
C ALA A 36 13.69 -12.48 6.40
N SER A 37 14.20 -11.43 7.04
CA SER A 37 14.98 -11.58 8.25
C SER A 37 14.10 -12.24 9.32
N ASN A 38 14.44 -13.45 9.75
CA ASN A 38 13.84 -14.10 10.89
C ASN A 38 14.22 -13.33 12.17
N VAL A 39 13.50 -12.24 12.41
CA VAL A 39 13.64 -11.50 13.68
C VAL A 39 12.96 -12.32 14.75
N SER A 40 13.76 -13.00 15.59
CA SER A 40 13.24 -13.63 16.79
C SER A 40 12.67 -12.56 17.72
N LYS A 41 11.36 -12.50 17.83
CA LYS A 41 10.66 -11.50 18.64
C LYS A 41 10.84 -11.81 20.13
N LYS A 42 11.67 -11.06 20.84
CA LYS A 42 11.51 -10.91 22.28
C LYS A 42 10.28 -10.05 22.52
N VAL A 43 9.17 -10.67 22.90
CA VAL A 43 7.95 -9.95 23.27
C VAL A 43 8.23 -9.09 24.49
N VAL A 44 8.17 -7.79 24.36
CA VAL A 44 8.30 -6.83 25.45
C VAL A 44 6.93 -6.66 26.09
N LYS A 45 6.84 -6.78 27.41
CA LYS A 45 5.59 -6.52 28.15
C LYS A 45 5.32 -5.02 28.17
N ASN A 46 4.53 -4.55 27.23
CA ASN A 46 4.04 -3.17 27.21
C ASN A 46 2.64 -3.15 27.82
N LYS A 47 2.39 -2.22 28.74
CA LYS A 47 1.04 -1.99 29.23
C LYS A 47 0.22 -1.30 28.15
N VAL A 48 -0.85 -1.95 27.71
CA VAL A 48 -1.77 -1.38 26.72
C VAL A 48 -2.75 -0.47 27.46
N GLU A 49 -2.83 0.79 27.08
CA GLU A 49 -3.90 1.67 27.50
C GLU A 49 -5.12 1.46 26.59
N VAL A 50 -6.11 0.76 27.09
CA VAL A 50 -7.38 0.56 26.40
C VAL A 50 -8.22 1.83 26.53
N PRO A 51 -8.74 2.40 25.42
CA PRO A 51 -9.60 3.58 25.50
C PRO A 51 -10.87 3.27 26.31
N THR A 52 -11.31 4.24 27.09
CA THR A 52 -12.52 4.11 27.93
C THR A 52 -13.82 4.11 27.13
N ILE A 53 -13.77 4.50 25.86
CA ILE A 53 -14.90 4.50 24.93
C ILE A 53 -14.65 3.43 23.88
N ASP A 54 -15.64 2.55 23.66
CA ASP A 54 -15.58 1.56 22.59
C ASP A 54 -15.54 2.25 21.23
N ALA A 55 -14.39 2.10 20.57
CA ALA A 55 -14.12 2.66 19.25
C ALA A 55 -13.89 1.54 18.24
N THR A 56 -14.94 0.78 17.92
CA THR A 56 -14.87 -0.27 16.88
C THR A 56 -14.51 0.34 15.52
N PRO A 57 -13.30 0.09 14.98
CA PRO A 57 -12.93 0.54 13.65
C PRO A 57 -13.85 -0.08 12.60
N LYS A 58 -14.46 0.78 11.79
CA LYS A 58 -15.34 0.39 10.69
C LYS A 58 -14.52 0.12 9.43
N LEU A 59 -15.13 -0.53 8.45
CA LEU A 59 -14.59 -0.60 7.10
C LEU A 59 -14.50 0.80 6.49
N TYR A 60 -13.50 1.04 5.66
CA TYR A 60 -13.36 2.30 4.92
C TYR A 60 -13.55 2.03 3.43
N VAL A 61 -14.68 2.44 2.89
CA VAL A 61 -15.11 2.13 1.52
C VAL A 61 -15.57 3.39 0.81
N GLY A 62 -15.00 3.67 -0.35
CA GLY A 62 -15.39 4.84 -1.15
C GLY A 62 -15.19 6.18 -0.43
N GLY A 63 -14.14 6.31 0.39
CA GLY A 63 -13.83 7.52 1.15
C GLY A 63 -14.69 7.73 2.41
N LYS A 64 -15.45 6.72 2.84
CA LYS A 64 -16.35 6.82 4.00
C LYS A 64 -16.22 5.60 4.91
N GLN A 65 -16.47 5.82 6.19
CA GLN A 65 -16.64 4.72 7.14
C GLN A 65 -17.96 3.99 6.90
N LYS A 66 -17.91 2.67 6.78
CA LYS A 66 -19.07 1.79 6.53
C LYS A 66 -19.07 0.65 7.54
N ARG A 67 -20.24 0.33 8.09
CA ARG A 67 -20.41 -0.91 8.87
C ARG A 67 -20.34 -2.12 7.94
N PRO A 68 -19.80 -3.26 8.38
CA PRO A 68 -19.82 -4.48 7.60
C PRO A 68 -21.27 -4.94 7.34
N ASP A 69 -21.50 -5.54 6.19
CA ASP A 69 -22.85 -6.01 5.80
C ASP A 69 -23.42 -7.03 6.81
N SER A 70 -22.57 -7.88 7.37
CA SER A 70 -22.94 -8.85 8.39
C SER A 70 -23.22 -8.26 9.76
N GLY A 71 -22.74 -7.04 10.05
CA GLY A 71 -22.75 -6.43 11.38
C GLY A 71 -21.78 -7.07 12.39
N TYR A 72 -20.97 -8.08 11.98
CA TYR A 72 -20.04 -8.76 12.88
C TYR A 72 -18.72 -8.02 13.04
N SER A 73 -18.12 -8.21 14.20
CA SER A 73 -16.76 -7.79 14.53
C SER A 73 -15.93 -8.98 15.05
N PHE A 74 -14.64 -8.78 15.21
CA PHE A 74 -13.75 -9.69 15.91
C PHE A 74 -12.83 -8.88 16.82
N ASN A 75 -12.36 -9.52 17.89
CA ASN A 75 -11.51 -8.87 18.87
C ASN A 75 -10.08 -8.79 18.36
N GLN A 76 -9.52 -7.61 18.35
CA GLN A 76 -8.09 -7.41 18.17
C GLN A 76 -7.40 -7.55 19.52
N LEU A 77 -6.43 -8.43 19.57
CA LEU A 77 -5.64 -8.67 20.77
C LEU A 77 -4.23 -8.09 20.60
N SER A 78 -3.66 -7.69 21.74
CA SER A 78 -2.24 -7.33 21.83
C SER A 78 -1.34 -8.56 21.66
N ALA A 79 -0.03 -8.34 21.54
CA ALA A 79 0.98 -9.40 21.58
C ALA A 79 0.94 -10.22 22.89
N GLN A 80 0.41 -9.64 23.98
CA GLN A 80 0.20 -10.28 25.27
C GLN A 80 -1.18 -10.96 25.40
N LYS A 81 -1.98 -10.95 24.32
CA LYS A 81 -3.36 -11.46 24.28
C LYS A 81 -4.36 -10.64 25.11
N GLU A 82 -4.04 -9.40 25.42
CA GLU A 82 -4.98 -8.46 26.03
C GLU A 82 -5.87 -7.83 24.97
N PHE A 83 -7.10 -7.55 25.32
CA PHE A 83 -8.04 -6.89 24.41
C PHE A 83 -7.61 -5.45 24.10
N ILE A 84 -7.60 -5.08 22.84
CA ILE A 84 -7.32 -3.71 22.37
C ILE A 84 -8.62 -3.05 21.90
N CYS A 85 -9.28 -3.64 20.92
CA CYS A 85 -10.52 -3.13 20.34
C CYS A 85 -11.23 -4.22 19.54
N ASP A 86 -12.48 -3.97 19.18
CA ASP A 86 -13.19 -4.76 18.17
C ASP A 86 -12.95 -4.19 16.78
N ILE A 87 -12.73 -5.05 15.79
CA ILE A 87 -12.56 -4.66 14.39
C ILE A 87 -13.72 -5.22 13.56
N ALA A 88 -14.24 -4.42 12.65
CA ALA A 88 -15.30 -4.81 11.74
C ALA A 88 -14.88 -6.02 10.87
N ARG A 89 -15.69 -7.08 10.85
CA ARG A 89 -15.45 -8.27 10.05
C ARG A 89 -16.15 -8.16 8.70
N ALA A 90 -15.36 -7.91 7.67
CA ALA A 90 -15.85 -7.87 6.29
C ALA A 90 -16.27 -9.26 5.81
N ASN A 91 -17.24 -9.29 4.91
CA ASN A 91 -17.68 -10.48 4.20
C ASN A 91 -17.47 -10.32 2.67
N ARG A 92 -17.88 -11.33 1.89
CA ARG A 92 -17.74 -11.32 0.43
C ARG A 92 -18.45 -10.13 -0.24
N LYS A 93 -19.58 -9.69 0.29
CA LYS A 93 -20.33 -8.55 -0.24
C LYS A 93 -19.58 -7.24 0.01
N ASP A 94 -18.99 -7.08 1.20
CA ASP A 94 -18.18 -5.92 1.52
C ASP A 94 -16.95 -5.82 0.60
N VAL A 95 -16.30 -6.96 0.30
CA VAL A 95 -15.18 -6.99 -0.64
C VAL A 95 -15.63 -6.57 -2.04
N ARG A 96 -16.76 -7.10 -2.53
CA ARG A 96 -17.31 -6.69 -3.83
C ARG A 96 -17.60 -5.19 -3.87
N ASP A 97 -18.29 -4.67 -2.86
CA ASP A 97 -18.64 -3.25 -2.77
C ASP A 97 -17.37 -2.37 -2.72
N THR A 98 -16.31 -2.86 -2.07
CA THR A 98 -15.00 -2.18 -2.02
C THR A 98 -14.33 -2.14 -3.39
N VAL A 99 -14.34 -3.25 -4.12
CA VAL A 99 -13.80 -3.32 -5.49
C VAL A 99 -14.59 -2.42 -6.43
N GLU A 100 -15.92 -2.40 -6.32
CA GLU A 100 -16.76 -1.50 -7.11
C GLU A 100 -16.48 -0.01 -6.78
N ALA A 101 -16.29 0.32 -5.51
CA ALA A 101 -15.93 1.67 -5.10
C ALA A 101 -14.54 2.08 -5.62
N ALA A 102 -13.57 1.18 -5.56
CA ALA A 102 -12.23 1.40 -6.10
C ALA A 102 -12.25 1.61 -7.62
N SER A 103 -13.05 0.82 -8.36
CA SER A 103 -13.17 0.95 -9.82
C SER A 103 -13.79 2.29 -10.26
N LYS A 104 -14.62 2.88 -9.41
CA LYS A 104 -15.24 4.20 -9.63
C LYS A 104 -14.38 5.36 -9.14
N SER A 105 -13.22 5.08 -8.55
CA SER A 105 -12.31 6.10 -8.03
C SER A 105 -11.76 6.97 -9.15
N LYS A 106 -11.73 8.29 -8.89
CA LYS A 106 -11.18 9.28 -9.82
C LYS A 106 -9.68 9.52 -9.67
N ILE A 107 -9.01 8.78 -8.79
CA ILE A 107 -7.58 9.01 -8.49
C ILE A 107 -6.69 8.84 -9.74
N ALA A 108 -7.03 7.91 -10.62
CA ALA A 108 -6.31 7.69 -11.88
C ALA A 108 -6.48 8.86 -12.88
N SER A 109 -7.58 9.61 -12.79
CA SER A 109 -7.86 10.78 -13.65
C SER A 109 -7.34 12.09 -13.07
N LEU A 110 -6.83 12.09 -11.83
CA LEU A 110 -6.17 13.26 -11.26
C LEU A 110 -4.85 13.52 -11.99
N ASN A 111 -4.49 14.80 -12.14
CA ASN A 111 -3.16 15.13 -12.62
C ASN A 111 -2.08 14.69 -11.62
N ASN A 112 -0.86 14.55 -12.10
CA ASN A 112 0.27 14.05 -11.30
C ASN A 112 0.54 14.92 -10.08
N PHE A 113 0.44 16.24 -10.23
CA PHE A 113 0.63 17.20 -9.15
C PHE A 113 -0.38 16.98 -8.01
N ASN A 114 -1.67 16.83 -8.31
CA ASN A 114 -2.69 16.60 -7.29
C ASN A 114 -2.47 15.26 -6.56
N ARG A 115 -2.03 14.21 -7.27
CA ARG A 115 -1.67 12.93 -6.63
C ARG A 115 -0.50 13.09 -5.67
N SER A 116 0.53 13.83 -6.07
CA SER A 116 1.67 14.18 -5.21
C SER A 116 1.21 14.91 -3.95
N GLN A 117 0.37 15.93 -4.09
CA GLN A 117 -0.17 16.70 -2.96
C GLN A 117 -0.93 15.84 -1.96
N ILE A 118 -1.78 14.92 -2.43
CA ILE A 118 -2.53 13.99 -1.56
C ILE A 118 -1.57 13.13 -0.72
N LEU A 119 -0.50 12.63 -1.34
CA LEU A 119 0.49 11.81 -0.63
C LEU A 119 1.30 12.63 0.38
N PHE A 120 1.67 13.87 0.06
CA PHE A 120 2.32 14.78 1.02
C PHE A 120 1.43 15.04 2.23
N TYR A 121 0.16 15.39 2.03
CA TYR A 121 -0.80 15.58 3.13
C TYR A 121 -0.99 14.32 3.97
N LEU A 122 -0.98 13.13 3.33
CA LEU A 122 -1.05 11.86 4.06
C LEU A 122 0.18 11.69 4.96
N ALA A 123 1.39 11.92 4.43
CA ALA A 123 2.63 11.80 5.18
C ALA A 123 2.72 12.79 6.35
N GLU A 124 2.32 14.05 6.13
CA GLU A 124 2.28 15.08 7.16
C GLU A 124 1.29 14.72 8.28
N ASN A 125 0.07 14.33 7.93
CA ASN A 125 -0.94 13.92 8.91
C ASN A 125 -0.51 12.67 9.70
N LEU A 126 0.15 11.72 9.05
CA LEU A 126 0.72 10.56 9.71
C LEU A 126 1.80 10.99 10.72
N SER A 127 2.72 11.85 10.29
CA SER A 127 3.84 12.36 11.11
C SER A 127 3.37 13.06 12.37
N GLN A 128 2.26 13.80 12.31
CA GLN A 128 1.66 14.48 13.49
C GLN A 128 1.12 13.50 14.52
N ARG A 129 0.79 12.27 14.13
CA ARG A 129 0.25 11.22 15.00
C ARG A 129 1.28 10.18 15.41
N LYS A 130 2.55 10.51 15.33
CA LYS A 130 3.68 9.60 15.58
C LYS A 130 3.54 8.78 16.86
N GLU A 131 3.28 9.43 17.98
CA GLU A 131 3.18 8.74 19.29
C GLU A 131 2.05 7.73 19.33
N THR A 132 0.89 8.08 18.77
CA THR A 132 -0.28 7.18 18.70
C THR A 132 0.06 5.92 17.90
N PHE A 133 0.67 6.07 16.72
CA PHE A 133 1.04 4.93 15.89
C PHE A 133 2.14 4.08 16.50
N VAL A 134 3.16 4.69 17.10
CA VAL A 134 4.25 3.96 17.78
C VAL A 134 3.70 3.13 18.95
N ASN A 135 2.83 3.70 19.79
CA ASN A 135 2.21 2.98 20.89
C ASN A 135 1.33 1.83 20.39
N LEU A 136 0.57 2.04 19.31
CA LEU A 136 -0.27 1.01 18.72
C LEU A 136 0.58 -0.12 18.12
N LEU A 137 1.65 0.19 17.40
CA LEU A 137 2.61 -0.81 16.89
C LEU A 137 3.20 -1.65 18.01
N MET A 138 3.68 -1.01 19.09
CA MET A 138 4.19 -1.72 20.27
C MET A 138 3.15 -2.66 20.87
N SER A 139 1.90 -2.22 20.95
CA SER A 139 0.79 -3.01 21.52
C SER A 139 0.45 -4.23 20.66
N ILE A 140 0.31 -4.03 19.36
CA ILE A 140 -0.14 -5.08 18.42
C ILE A 140 0.99 -6.09 18.17
N THR A 141 2.21 -5.61 17.89
CA THR A 141 3.31 -6.48 17.46
C THR A 141 4.20 -6.95 18.59
N GLY A 142 4.17 -6.29 19.76
CA GLY A 142 5.03 -6.59 20.91
C GLY A 142 6.49 -6.18 20.73
N VAL A 143 6.81 -5.37 19.72
CA VAL A 143 8.16 -4.84 19.50
C VAL A 143 8.50 -3.74 20.50
N ASN A 144 9.78 -3.47 20.68
CA ASN A 144 10.22 -2.37 21.53
C ASN A 144 10.02 -1.00 20.85
N LYS A 145 10.11 0.07 21.64
CA LYS A 145 9.89 1.44 21.16
C LYS A 145 10.80 1.83 19.99
N ASN A 146 12.06 1.42 20.01
CA ASN A 146 13.02 1.77 18.96
C ASN A 146 12.67 1.10 17.63
N GLN A 147 12.22 -0.16 17.66
CA GLN A 147 11.76 -0.89 16.48
C GLN A 147 10.48 -0.28 15.92
N ALA A 148 9.50 0.05 16.79
CA ALA A 148 8.28 0.71 16.38
C ALA A 148 8.54 2.11 15.76
N LEU A 149 9.46 2.87 16.36
CA LEU A 149 9.90 4.16 15.83
C LEU A 149 10.57 4.03 14.46
N LYS A 150 11.42 3.01 14.31
CA LYS A 150 12.09 2.74 13.03
C LYS A 150 11.06 2.43 11.95
N GLU A 151 10.13 1.50 12.19
CA GLU A 151 9.07 1.16 11.25
C GLU A 151 8.23 2.38 10.88
N PHE A 152 7.83 3.19 11.87
CA PHE A 152 7.06 4.40 11.65
C PHE A 152 7.80 5.41 10.77
N ASN A 153 9.07 5.68 11.09
CA ASN A 153 9.87 6.64 10.32
C ASN A 153 10.09 6.16 8.87
N GLU A 154 10.43 4.88 8.67
CA GLU A 154 10.58 4.29 7.34
C GLU A 154 9.28 4.35 6.54
N SER A 155 8.13 4.15 7.18
CA SER A 155 6.82 4.28 6.53
C SER A 155 6.56 5.71 6.07
N CYS A 156 6.81 6.70 6.92
CA CYS A 156 6.70 8.11 6.54
C CYS A 156 7.66 8.49 5.41
N GLU A 157 8.92 8.06 5.48
CA GLU A 157 9.93 8.32 4.46
C GLU A 157 9.51 7.74 3.10
N ARG A 158 8.96 6.53 3.08
CA ARG A 158 8.44 5.92 1.84
C ARG A 158 7.28 6.71 1.25
N ILE A 159 6.34 7.18 2.08
CA ILE A 159 5.22 7.98 1.57
C ILE A 159 5.76 9.30 0.99
N PHE A 160 6.67 9.99 1.67
CA PHE A 160 7.32 11.20 1.16
C PHE A 160 8.08 10.95 -0.14
N TYR A 161 8.81 9.83 -0.22
CA TYR A 161 9.52 9.44 -1.43
C TYR A 161 8.55 9.27 -2.61
N TYR A 162 7.50 8.48 -2.45
CA TYR A 162 6.52 8.27 -3.52
C TYR A 162 5.70 9.53 -3.82
N ALA A 163 5.43 10.38 -2.83
CA ALA A 163 4.83 11.68 -3.04
C ALA A 163 5.70 12.55 -3.97
N SER A 164 7.02 12.55 -3.74
CA SER A 164 7.96 13.30 -4.57
C SER A 164 8.12 12.73 -5.99
N MET A 165 7.85 11.44 -6.17
CA MET A 165 7.93 10.76 -7.47
C MET A 165 6.64 10.82 -8.27
N ALA A 166 5.49 11.06 -7.63
CA ALA A 166 4.18 10.95 -8.26
C ALA A 166 3.96 11.93 -9.42
N ASP A 167 4.61 13.09 -9.40
CA ASP A 167 4.57 14.09 -10.47
C ASP A 167 5.72 13.95 -11.48
N LYS A 168 6.67 13.04 -11.23
CA LYS A 168 7.88 12.83 -12.03
C LYS A 168 7.92 11.48 -12.75
N PHE A 169 6.89 10.67 -12.56
CA PHE A 169 6.81 9.33 -13.14
C PHE A 169 6.32 9.42 -14.58
N GLU A 170 7.22 9.77 -15.47
CA GLU A 170 6.96 9.99 -16.89
C GLU A 170 7.11 8.70 -17.71
N GLY A 171 6.69 8.76 -18.98
CA GLY A 171 6.95 7.73 -19.98
C GLY A 171 8.31 7.90 -20.65
N ASN A 172 8.56 7.08 -21.66
CA ASN A 172 9.77 7.11 -22.47
C ASN A 172 9.45 7.49 -23.91
N ILE A 173 10.42 8.14 -24.57
CA ILE A 173 10.42 8.39 -26.00
C ILE A 173 11.40 7.39 -26.63
N HIS A 174 10.93 6.62 -27.60
CA HIS A 174 11.74 5.69 -28.34
C HIS A 174 11.97 6.21 -29.75
N ASN A 175 13.19 5.99 -30.26
CA ASN A 175 13.56 6.31 -31.66
C ASN A 175 13.84 5.02 -32.44
N PRO A 176 12.80 4.25 -32.80
CA PRO A 176 12.95 3.03 -33.56
C PRO A 176 13.37 3.36 -35.01
N PRO A 177 13.94 2.40 -35.76
CA PRO A 177 14.36 2.59 -37.16
C PRO A 177 13.15 2.64 -38.14
N MET A 178 12.07 3.26 -37.72
CA MET A 178 10.87 3.49 -38.52
C MET A 178 10.53 4.98 -38.57
N ARG A 179 9.76 5.38 -39.59
CA ARG A 179 9.33 6.78 -39.72
C ARG A 179 8.24 7.09 -38.70
N GLY A 180 8.55 7.97 -37.77
CA GLY A 180 7.58 8.43 -36.78
C GLY A 180 8.19 8.53 -35.36
N LEU A 181 7.37 8.98 -34.43
CA LEU A 181 7.69 9.10 -33.00
C LEU A 181 6.95 8.00 -32.23
N THR A 182 7.68 7.25 -31.41
CA THR A 182 7.10 6.22 -30.55
C THR A 182 7.18 6.66 -29.09
N LEU A 183 6.02 6.69 -28.43
CA LEU A 183 5.89 7.05 -27.02
C LEU A 183 5.48 5.82 -26.21
N ALA A 184 6.22 5.52 -25.13
CA ALA A 184 5.82 4.56 -24.10
C ALA A 184 5.23 5.33 -22.93
N VAL A 185 3.91 5.40 -22.86
CA VAL A 185 3.17 6.13 -21.82
C VAL A 185 2.86 5.17 -20.66
N LYS A 186 3.04 5.63 -19.41
CA LYS A 186 2.67 4.87 -18.23
C LYS A 186 1.16 4.92 -18.01
N GLU A 187 0.56 3.76 -17.84
CA GLU A 187 -0.86 3.61 -17.56
C GLU A 187 -1.10 2.91 -16.22
N SER A 188 -2.26 3.18 -15.61
CA SER A 188 -2.67 2.50 -14.39
C SER A 188 -2.97 1.02 -14.67
N ILE A 189 -2.45 0.12 -13.83
CA ILE A 189 -2.77 -1.31 -13.91
C ILE A 189 -4.16 -1.64 -13.39
N GLY A 190 -4.86 -0.69 -12.76
CA GLY A 190 -6.20 -0.85 -12.22
C GLY A 190 -6.23 -1.00 -10.71
N ILE A 191 -7.05 -1.93 -10.21
CA ILE A 191 -7.25 -2.15 -8.78
C ILE A 191 -6.19 -3.12 -8.27
N VAL A 192 -5.53 -2.74 -7.18
CA VAL A 192 -4.52 -3.56 -6.49
C VAL A 192 -5.09 -4.04 -5.17
N ALA A 193 -5.00 -5.34 -4.90
CA ALA A 193 -5.26 -5.90 -3.59
C ALA A 193 -3.92 -6.12 -2.86
N SER A 194 -3.78 -5.57 -1.67
CA SER A 194 -2.59 -5.74 -0.83
C SER A 194 -2.96 -6.52 0.43
N ILE A 195 -2.19 -7.58 0.71
CA ILE A 195 -2.33 -8.38 1.93
C ILE A 195 -1.14 -8.06 2.81
N MET A 196 -1.42 -7.36 3.92
CA MET A 196 -0.39 -6.91 4.84
C MET A 196 0.07 -8.05 5.75
N ASN A 197 1.34 -8.01 6.13
CA ASN A 197 1.89 -8.97 7.10
C ASN A 197 1.72 -8.45 8.55
N ASP A 198 1.77 -9.37 9.51
CA ASP A 198 1.62 -9.05 10.93
C ASP A 198 2.92 -8.54 11.59
N HIS A 199 4.05 -8.56 10.87
CA HIS A 199 5.35 -8.23 11.44
C HIS A 199 5.67 -6.74 11.37
N GLN A 200 5.34 -6.12 10.25
CA GLN A 200 5.52 -4.69 9.99
C GLN A 200 4.25 -4.14 9.31
N PRO A 201 3.14 -4.08 10.06
CA PRO A 201 1.83 -3.80 9.49
C PRO A 201 1.70 -2.39 8.90
N LEU A 202 2.53 -1.45 9.32
CA LEU A 202 2.51 -0.08 8.81
C LEU A 202 3.43 0.10 7.60
N LEU A 203 4.53 -0.67 7.53
CA LEU A 203 5.54 -0.54 6.49
C LEU A 203 5.25 -1.42 5.26
N SER A 204 4.38 -2.43 5.40
CA SER A 204 4.06 -3.44 4.37
C SER A 204 3.46 -2.88 3.09
#